data_0c865677fcfada8357471e694ea26612
#
_entry.id   0c865677fcfada8357471e694ea26612
#
_cell.length_a   1.000
_cell.length_b   1.000
_cell.length_c   1.000
_cell.angle_alpha   90.00
_cell.angle_beta   90.00
_cell.angle_gamma   90.00
#
_symmetry.space_group_name_H-M   'P 1'
#
loop_
_entity.id
_entity.type
_entity.pdbx_description
1 polymer ?
#
loop_
_entity_poly.entity_id
_entity_poly.type
_entity_poly.pdbx_seq_one_letter_code
_entity_poly.pdbx_strand_id
1 'polypeptide(L)'
;ERTLSGSKFNMRVDECKAASYALKGFAHIEYGKFNDTYLRDVPAGIFLQYKDKLPSNWAKRAEHFYFENERVKKGVKAFQNGNLEEFGKLIFESGRSSIEKYETGSEELKVLQDIMENTEGIYGGRFSGAGFNGCAMAIVNPAKKNEIAKKIRTEYLRSFPELKPTFNIIFCKTADGIN
;
A
#
# COMPACT_ATOMS: atom_id res chain seq x y z
N GLU A 1 -3.06 21.92 6.57
CA GLU A 1 -2.02 21.25 7.40
C GLU A 1 -2.34 19.77 7.52
N ARG A 2 -1.35 18.94 7.17
CA ARG A 2 -1.47 17.49 7.28
C ARG A 2 -0.87 17.05 8.61
N THR A 3 -1.69 16.95 9.65
CA THR A 3 -1.24 16.40 10.92
C THR A 3 -1.54 14.89 10.95
N LEU A 4 -0.52 14.07 11.07
CA LEU A 4 -0.65 12.63 11.32
C LEU A 4 -0.98 12.34 12.80
N SER A 5 -0.81 13.31 13.69
CA SER A 5 -1.08 13.18 15.12
C SER A 5 -2.58 13.03 15.40
N GLY A 6 -2.96 12.00 16.16
CA GLY A 6 -4.34 11.68 16.48
C GLY A 6 -5.13 10.96 15.39
N SER A 7 -4.48 10.60 14.29
CA SER A 7 -5.10 9.94 13.14
C SER A 7 -5.23 8.44 13.35
N LYS A 8 -6.02 7.81 12.47
CA LYS A 8 -6.10 6.34 12.33
C LYS A 8 -4.73 5.68 12.10
N PHE A 9 -3.69 6.46 11.71
CA PHE A 9 -2.33 5.97 11.52
C PHE A 9 -1.71 5.42 12.80
N ASN A 10 -1.79 6.16 13.92
CA ASN A 10 -1.24 5.69 15.20
C ASN A 10 -1.90 4.38 15.64
N MET A 11 -3.22 4.26 15.46
CA MET A 11 -3.93 3.02 15.74
C MET A 11 -3.39 1.83 14.92
N ARG A 12 -3.00 2.04 13.65
CA ARG A 12 -2.38 0.97 12.84
C ARG A 12 -1.02 0.54 13.38
N VAL A 13 -0.23 1.50 13.87
CA VAL A 13 1.05 1.21 14.51
C VAL A 13 0.84 0.38 15.79
N ASP A 14 -0.14 0.77 16.60
CA ASP A 14 -0.45 0.07 17.86
C ASP A 14 -0.99 -1.35 17.59
N GLU A 15 -1.85 -1.54 16.59
CA GLU A 15 -2.33 -2.85 16.15
C GLU A 15 -1.19 -3.76 15.67
N CYS A 16 -0.19 -3.21 14.94
CA CYS A 16 1.01 -3.96 14.54
C CYS A 16 1.87 -4.38 15.74
N LYS A 17 2.06 -3.49 16.70
CA LYS A 17 2.79 -3.80 17.94
C LYS A 17 2.09 -4.85 18.76
N ALA A 18 0.77 -4.71 18.94
CA ALA A 18 -0.05 -5.66 19.66
C ALA A 18 -0.02 -7.06 19.00
N ALA A 19 -0.12 -7.13 17.67
CA ALA A 19 0.02 -8.38 16.93
C ALA A 19 1.39 -9.03 17.16
N SER A 20 2.47 -8.24 17.07
CA SER A 20 3.82 -8.75 17.31
C SER A 20 4.00 -9.25 18.73
N TYR A 21 3.52 -8.50 19.72
CA TYR A 21 3.59 -8.86 21.13
C TYR A 21 2.84 -10.15 21.42
N ALA A 22 1.61 -10.30 20.90
CA ALA A 22 0.83 -11.51 21.07
C ALA A 22 1.47 -12.74 20.40
N LEU A 23 2.00 -12.58 19.17
CA LEU A 23 2.67 -13.66 18.45
C LEU A 23 3.92 -14.15 19.20
N LYS A 24 4.71 -13.24 19.77
CA LYS A 24 5.86 -13.60 20.61
C LYS A 24 5.41 -14.39 21.84
N GLY A 25 4.32 -13.96 22.50
CA GLY A 25 3.74 -14.66 23.63
C GLY A 25 3.27 -16.08 23.27
N PHE A 26 2.54 -16.26 22.16
CA PHE A 26 2.09 -17.57 21.71
C PHE A 26 3.23 -18.53 21.35
N ALA A 27 4.34 -18.01 20.86
CA ALA A 27 5.52 -18.76 20.46
C ALA A 27 6.54 -18.92 21.59
N HIS A 28 6.27 -18.42 22.80
CA HIS A 28 7.20 -18.39 23.92
C HIS A 28 8.55 -17.72 23.59
N ILE A 29 8.51 -16.68 22.74
CA ILE A 29 9.67 -15.86 22.42
C ILE A 29 9.71 -14.70 23.43
N GLU A 30 10.90 -14.33 23.89
CA GLU A 30 11.09 -13.17 24.75
C GLU A 30 10.60 -11.90 24.04
N TYR A 31 9.70 -11.14 24.66
CA TYR A 31 9.08 -10.00 24.02
C TYR A 31 9.60 -8.62 24.45
N GLY A 32 10.41 -8.54 25.49
CA GLY A 32 10.95 -7.26 25.96
C GLY A 32 9.87 -6.22 26.27
N LYS A 33 10.15 -4.96 25.95
CA LYS A 33 9.17 -3.86 26.12
C LYS A 33 8.19 -3.79 24.96
N PHE A 34 6.91 -3.54 25.25
CA PHE A 34 5.86 -3.41 24.24
C PHE A 34 6.21 -2.38 23.16
N ASN A 35 6.73 -1.23 23.54
CA ASN A 35 7.07 -0.16 22.60
C ASN A 35 8.21 -0.51 21.63
N ASP A 36 9.05 -1.46 21.99
CA ASP A 36 10.21 -1.89 21.21
C ASP A 36 9.95 -3.21 20.46
N THR A 37 8.69 -3.61 20.35
CA THR A 37 8.27 -4.85 19.70
C THR A 37 7.74 -4.57 18.29
N TYR A 38 8.26 -5.26 17.29
CA TYR A 38 7.91 -5.08 15.89
C TYR A 38 7.62 -6.42 15.20
N LEU A 39 6.74 -6.42 14.21
CA LEU A 39 6.43 -7.61 13.40
C LEU A 39 7.66 -8.18 12.69
N ARG A 40 8.62 -7.34 12.32
CA ARG A 40 9.89 -7.79 11.71
C ARG A 40 10.75 -8.69 12.63
N ASP A 41 10.51 -8.61 13.93
CA ASP A 41 11.24 -9.42 14.92
C ASP A 41 10.59 -10.79 15.13
N VAL A 42 9.48 -11.06 14.48
CA VAL A 42 8.73 -12.32 14.54
C VAL A 42 8.83 -13.03 13.20
N PRO A 43 9.35 -14.27 13.14
CA PRO A 43 9.39 -15.04 11.90
C PRO A 43 8.01 -15.23 11.28
N ALA A 44 7.91 -15.15 9.95
CA ALA A 44 6.63 -15.32 9.23
C ALA A 44 5.95 -16.67 9.53
N GLY A 45 6.72 -17.74 9.78
CA GLY A 45 6.19 -19.04 10.18
C GLY A 45 5.39 -18.99 11.48
N ILE A 46 5.80 -18.17 12.44
CA ILE A 46 5.05 -17.96 13.70
C ILE A 46 3.71 -17.26 13.41
N PHE A 47 3.70 -16.24 12.56
CA PHE A 47 2.46 -15.62 12.14
C PHE A 47 1.51 -16.64 11.48
N LEU A 48 2.01 -17.42 10.52
CA LEU A 48 1.19 -18.42 9.82
C LEU A 48 0.61 -19.47 10.78
N GLN A 49 1.37 -19.85 11.81
CA GLN A 49 0.95 -20.83 12.81
C GLN A 49 -0.12 -20.28 13.77
N TYR A 50 -0.05 -19.01 14.13
CA TYR A 50 -0.86 -18.42 15.19
C TYR A 50 -1.81 -17.31 14.75
N LYS A 51 -1.89 -17.00 13.46
CA LYS A 51 -2.73 -15.89 12.93
C LYS A 51 -4.19 -15.97 13.36
N ASP A 52 -4.74 -17.18 13.45
CA ASP A 52 -6.14 -17.41 13.81
C ASP A 52 -6.43 -17.20 15.32
N LYS A 53 -5.38 -17.05 16.13
CA LYS A 53 -5.48 -16.68 17.55
C LYS A 53 -5.46 -15.18 17.78
N LEU A 54 -5.09 -14.40 16.76
CA LEU A 54 -5.06 -12.95 16.85
C LEU A 54 -6.47 -12.36 16.69
N PRO A 55 -6.78 -11.25 17.38
CA PRO A 55 -7.93 -10.42 17.03
C PRO A 55 -7.89 -10.05 15.54
N SER A 56 -9.05 -10.03 14.89
CA SER A 56 -9.18 -9.85 13.43
C SER A 56 -8.37 -8.67 12.89
N ASN A 57 -8.43 -7.50 13.56
CA ASN A 57 -7.70 -6.32 13.12
C ASN A 57 -6.18 -6.52 13.20
N TRP A 58 -5.67 -7.14 14.28
CA TRP A 58 -4.24 -7.41 14.43
C TRP A 58 -3.74 -8.42 13.40
N ALA A 59 -4.54 -9.46 13.14
CA ALA A 59 -4.25 -10.44 12.11
C ALA A 59 -4.14 -9.79 10.72
N LYS A 60 -5.08 -8.91 10.36
CA LYS A 60 -5.04 -8.15 9.09
C LYS A 60 -3.76 -7.30 8.97
N ARG A 61 -3.34 -6.59 10.03
CA ARG A 61 -2.12 -5.76 10.00
C ARG A 61 -0.87 -6.61 9.81
N ALA A 62 -0.78 -7.72 10.57
CA ALA A 62 0.32 -8.65 10.44
C ALA A 62 0.35 -9.30 9.05
N GLU A 63 -0.81 -9.71 8.51
CA GLU A 63 -0.94 -10.26 7.16
C GLU A 63 -0.42 -9.27 6.10
N HIS A 64 -0.86 -8.01 6.18
CA HIS A 64 -0.35 -6.96 5.28
C HIS A 64 1.18 -6.88 5.37
N PHE A 65 1.74 -6.79 6.58
CA PHE A 65 3.18 -6.66 6.78
C PHE A 65 3.98 -7.81 6.15
N TYR A 66 3.62 -9.06 6.45
CA TYR A 66 4.38 -10.22 5.97
C TYR A 66 4.26 -10.39 4.46
N PHE A 67 3.06 -10.23 3.90
CA PHE A 67 2.89 -10.36 2.46
C PHE A 67 3.45 -9.17 1.68
N GLU A 68 3.43 -7.98 2.25
CA GLU A 68 4.09 -6.81 1.64
C GLU A 68 5.60 -7.00 1.56
N ASN A 69 6.22 -7.52 2.60
CA ASN A 69 7.65 -7.83 2.59
C ASN A 69 8.02 -8.84 1.47
N GLU A 70 7.22 -9.88 1.28
CA GLU A 70 7.42 -10.82 0.19
C GLU A 70 7.14 -10.19 -1.20
N ARG A 71 6.14 -9.31 -1.29
CA ARG A 71 5.82 -8.54 -2.50
C ARG A 71 6.98 -7.65 -2.92
N VAL A 72 7.59 -6.95 -1.97
CA VAL A 72 8.78 -6.11 -2.22
C VAL A 72 9.92 -6.96 -2.77
N LYS A 73 10.23 -8.11 -2.18
CA LYS A 73 11.30 -9.01 -2.67
C LYS A 73 11.04 -9.49 -4.10
N LYS A 74 9.79 -9.86 -4.42
CA LYS A 74 9.38 -10.24 -5.79
C LYS A 74 9.47 -9.04 -6.74
N GLY A 75 9.03 -7.87 -6.29
CA GLY A 75 9.07 -6.63 -7.06
C GLY A 75 10.49 -6.23 -7.45
N VAL A 76 11.44 -6.31 -6.52
CA VAL A 76 12.86 -6.06 -6.82
C VAL A 76 13.36 -6.98 -7.93
N LYS A 77 13.05 -8.28 -7.85
CA LYS A 77 13.44 -9.26 -8.90
C LYS A 77 12.78 -8.97 -10.24
N ALA A 78 11.47 -8.66 -10.25
CA ALA A 78 10.75 -8.32 -11.47
C ALA A 78 11.35 -7.08 -12.13
N PHE A 79 11.63 -6.04 -11.33
CA PHE A 79 12.24 -4.80 -11.81
C PHE A 79 13.66 -5.04 -12.38
N GLN A 80 14.51 -5.77 -11.67
CA GLN A 80 15.87 -6.12 -12.13
C GLN A 80 15.88 -6.90 -13.43
N ASN A 81 14.85 -7.73 -13.66
CA ASN A 81 14.68 -8.52 -14.87
C ASN A 81 13.98 -7.75 -16.02
N GLY A 82 13.64 -6.47 -15.82
CA GLY A 82 12.91 -5.67 -16.80
C GLY A 82 11.45 -6.09 -17.00
N ASN A 83 10.89 -6.93 -16.11
CA ASN A 83 9.51 -7.40 -16.19
C ASN A 83 8.56 -6.37 -15.57
N LEU A 84 8.22 -5.33 -16.35
CA LEU A 84 7.35 -4.24 -15.89
C LEU A 84 5.90 -4.69 -15.63
N GLU A 85 5.42 -5.72 -16.32
CA GLU A 85 4.06 -6.23 -16.12
C GLU A 85 3.93 -6.88 -14.74
N GLU A 86 4.85 -7.77 -14.38
CA GLU A 86 4.85 -8.41 -13.05
C GLU A 86 5.12 -7.38 -11.96
N PHE A 87 6.06 -6.45 -12.19
CA PHE A 87 6.34 -5.38 -11.24
C PHE A 87 5.11 -4.51 -10.99
N GLY A 88 4.41 -4.12 -12.06
CA GLY A 88 3.20 -3.32 -11.97
C GLY A 88 2.05 -4.03 -11.27
N LYS A 89 1.83 -5.32 -11.56
CA LYS A 89 0.86 -6.17 -10.87
C LYS A 89 1.11 -6.20 -9.36
N LEU A 90 2.37 -6.39 -8.94
CA LEU A 90 2.74 -6.37 -7.53
C LEU A 90 2.47 -5.01 -6.86
N ILE A 91 2.62 -3.88 -7.60
CA ILE A 91 2.26 -2.55 -7.10
C ILE A 91 0.74 -2.45 -6.89
N PHE A 92 -0.09 -2.93 -7.81
CA PHE A 92 -1.54 -2.96 -7.63
C PHE A 92 -1.94 -3.83 -6.42
N GLU A 93 -1.37 -5.02 -6.29
CA GLU A 93 -1.61 -5.89 -5.14
C GLU A 93 -1.21 -5.22 -3.81
N SER A 94 -0.12 -4.44 -3.79
CA SER A 94 0.29 -3.64 -2.64
C SER A 94 -0.74 -2.58 -2.28
N GLY A 95 -1.27 -1.85 -3.28
CA GLY A 95 -2.35 -0.89 -3.10
C GLY A 95 -3.61 -1.53 -2.52
N ARG A 96 -4.06 -2.66 -3.09
CA ARG A 96 -5.21 -3.42 -2.58
C ARG A 96 -5.00 -3.89 -1.15
N SER A 97 -3.84 -4.47 -0.85
CA SER A 97 -3.51 -4.92 0.50
C SER A 97 -3.52 -3.77 1.52
N SER A 98 -3.05 -2.58 1.11
CA SER A 98 -3.12 -1.38 1.95
C SER A 98 -4.56 -0.96 2.24
N ILE A 99 -5.45 -1.05 1.26
CA ILE A 99 -6.87 -0.73 1.41
C ILE A 99 -7.59 -1.77 2.27
N GLU A 100 -7.43 -3.05 1.97
CA GLU A 100 -8.24 -4.14 2.54
C GLU A 100 -7.71 -4.61 3.90
N LYS A 101 -6.37 -4.72 4.04
CA LYS A 101 -5.73 -5.31 5.22
C LYS A 101 -5.20 -4.27 6.18
N TYR A 102 -4.64 -3.17 5.66
CA TYR A 102 -4.19 -2.07 6.49
C TYR A 102 -5.31 -1.05 6.75
N GLU A 103 -6.41 -1.13 5.97
CA GLU A 103 -7.60 -0.27 6.05
C GLU A 103 -7.24 1.20 5.98
N THR A 104 -6.40 1.55 5.01
CA THR A 104 -6.01 2.91 4.65
C THR A 104 -6.58 3.27 3.28
N GLY A 105 -6.39 4.50 2.85
CA GLY A 105 -7.00 5.02 1.62
C GLY A 105 -8.28 5.79 1.92
N SER A 106 -8.33 7.07 1.53
CA SER A 106 -9.59 7.83 1.47
C SER A 106 -10.48 7.26 0.35
N GLU A 107 -11.76 7.60 0.35
CA GLU A 107 -12.66 7.11 -0.71
C GLU A 107 -12.19 7.56 -2.10
N GLU A 108 -11.65 8.78 -2.20
CA GLU A 108 -11.09 9.32 -3.43
C GLU A 108 -9.90 8.49 -3.94
N LEU A 109 -9.02 8.05 -3.02
CA LEU A 109 -7.86 7.24 -3.38
C LEU A 109 -8.24 5.80 -3.73
N LYS A 110 -9.27 5.23 -3.10
CA LYS A 110 -9.81 3.91 -3.45
C LYS A 110 -10.41 3.90 -4.83
N VAL A 111 -11.25 4.89 -5.15
CA VAL A 111 -11.85 5.04 -6.48
C VAL A 111 -10.75 5.27 -7.53
N LEU A 112 -9.72 6.07 -7.21
CA LEU A 112 -8.60 6.26 -8.12
C LEU A 112 -7.80 4.96 -8.34
N GLN A 113 -7.62 4.13 -7.29
CA GLN A 113 -7.02 2.79 -7.41
C GLN A 113 -7.81 1.92 -8.38
N ASP A 114 -9.15 1.87 -8.24
CA ASP A 114 -10.04 1.11 -9.12
C ASP A 114 -9.95 1.58 -10.58
N ILE A 115 -9.94 2.89 -10.80
CA ILE A 115 -9.80 3.46 -12.14
C ILE A 115 -8.46 3.09 -12.76
N MET A 116 -7.36 3.19 -12.00
CA MET A 116 -6.02 2.83 -12.49
C MET A 116 -5.93 1.36 -12.88
N GLU A 117 -6.45 0.44 -12.07
CA GLU A 117 -6.45 -0.99 -12.35
C GLU A 117 -7.26 -1.37 -13.61
N ASN A 118 -8.31 -0.60 -13.92
CA ASN A 118 -9.17 -0.79 -15.09
C ASN A 118 -8.78 0.10 -16.28
N THR A 119 -7.58 0.69 -16.27
CA THR A 119 -7.11 1.56 -17.35
C THR A 119 -5.99 0.89 -18.13
N GLU A 120 -6.26 0.56 -19.38
CA GLU A 120 -5.27 -0.02 -20.29
C GLU A 120 -4.05 0.89 -20.45
N GLY A 121 -2.86 0.29 -20.38
CA GLY A 121 -1.59 1.02 -20.46
C GLY A 121 -1.04 1.48 -19.11
N ILE A 122 -1.74 1.22 -18.01
CA ILE A 122 -1.17 1.34 -16.66
C ILE A 122 -0.68 -0.04 -16.24
N TYR A 123 0.62 -0.17 -16.03
CA TYR A 123 1.23 -1.43 -15.56
C TYR A 123 0.98 -1.68 -14.08
N GLY A 124 0.97 -0.63 -13.27
CA GLY A 124 0.74 -0.69 -11.84
C GLY A 124 0.61 0.69 -11.23
N GLY A 125 -0.11 0.78 -10.11
CA GLY A 125 -0.31 2.04 -9.42
C GLY A 125 -0.85 1.84 -8.01
N ARG A 126 -0.55 2.80 -7.14
CA ARG A 126 -1.08 2.87 -5.78
C ARG A 126 -0.99 4.29 -5.24
N PHE A 127 -1.72 4.58 -4.18
CA PHE A 127 -1.54 5.84 -3.48
C PHE A 127 -0.17 5.91 -2.78
N SER A 128 0.34 7.12 -2.61
CA SER A 128 1.60 7.42 -1.93
C SER A 128 1.35 7.89 -0.49
N GLY A 129 2.23 7.46 0.42
CA GLY A 129 2.14 7.80 1.84
C GLY A 129 1.08 7.01 2.59
N ALA A 130 0.55 7.58 3.66
CA ALA A 130 -0.38 6.92 4.58
C ALA A 130 -1.81 6.70 4.01
N GLY A 131 -2.14 7.26 2.87
CA GLY A 131 -3.42 7.05 2.20
C GLY A 131 -4.63 7.78 2.79
N PHE A 132 -4.45 8.72 3.72
CA PHE A 132 -5.57 9.48 4.28
C PHE A 132 -5.90 10.75 3.48
N ASN A 133 -4.96 11.22 2.69
CA ASN A 133 -5.08 12.24 1.64
C ASN A 133 -3.80 12.17 0.81
N GLY A 134 -3.76 12.79 -0.35
CA GLY A 134 -2.53 12.92 -1.12
C GLY A 134 -2.66 12.58 -2.57
N CYS A 135 -1.70 11.87 -3.11
CA CYS A 135 -1.65 11.50 -4.51
C CYS A 135 -1.53 9.99 -4.68
N ALA A 136 -1.80 9.52 -5.88
CA ALA A 136 -1.41 8.21 -6.34
C ALA A 136 -0.27 8.34 -7.36
N MET A 137 0.52 7.28 -7.47
CA MET A 137 1.58 7.14 -8.48
C MET A 137 1.30 5.90 -9.31
N ALA A 138 1.60 5.97 -10.60
CA ALA A 138 1.45 4.85 -11.50
C ALA A 138 2.62 4.75 -12.49
N ILE A 139 2.93 3.52 -12.89
CA ILE A 139 3.82 3.23 -14.01
C ILE A 139 2.95 3.02 -15.24
N VAL A 140 3.21 3.79 -16.28
CA VAL A 140 2.37 3.84 -17.47
C VAL A 140 3.15 3.60 -18.76
N ASN A 141 2.48 3.08 -19.76
CA ASN A 141 2.99 3.05 -21.12
C ASN A 141 3.03 4.48 -21.69
N PRO A 142 4.22 5.02 -22.00
CA PRO A 142 4.34 6.41 -22.46
C PRO A 142 3.58 6.68 -23.78
N ALA A 143 3.39 5.68 -24.62
CA ALA A 143 2.62 5.82 -25.88
C ALA A 143 1.13 6.07 -25.61
N LYS A 144 0.58 5.60 -24.48
CA LYS A 144 -0.84 5.74 -24.09
C LYS A 144 -1.12 6.88 -23.10
N LYS A 145 -0.13 7.72 -22.77
CA LYS A 145 -0.25 8.73 -21.72
C LYS A 145 -1.47 9.66 -21.85
N ASN A 146 -1.80 10.08 -23.08
CA ASN A 146 -2.92 11.00 -23.31
C ASN A 146 -4.30 10.32 -23.11
N GLU A 147 -4.43 9.07 -23.55
CA GLU A 147 -5.63 8.24 -23.35
C GLU A 147 -5.85 7.96 -21.87
N ILE A 148 -4.77 7.56 -21.18
CA ILE A 148 -4.76 7.32 -19.73
C ILE A 148 -5.20 8.57 -18.99
N ALA A 149 -4.58 9.73 -19.28
CA ALA A 149 -4.93 10.99 -18.65
C ALA A 149 -6.40 11.37 -18.86
N LYS A 150 -6.91 11.20 -20.10
CA LYS A 150 -8.30 11.48 -20.43
C LYS A 150 -9.24 10.57 -19.65
N LYS A 151 -8.99 9.25 -19.63
CA LYS A 151 -9.82 8.27 -18.93
C LYS A 151 -9.84 8.55 -17.43
N ILE A 152 -8.69 8.65 -16.79
CA ILE A 152 -8.58 8.91 -15.35
C ILE A 152 -9.33 10.21 -15.00
N ARG A 153 -9.06 11.31 -15.73
CA ARG A 153 -9.74 12.58 -15.47
C ARG A 153 -11.26 12.46 -15.59
N THR A 154 -11.74 11.81 -16.65
CA THR A 154 -13.17 11.68 -16.90
C THR A 154 -13.86 10.85 -15.83
N GLU A 155 -13.34 9.68 -15.51
CA GLU A 155 -13.96 8.78 -14.54
C GLU A 155 -13.85 9.30 -13.11
N TYR A 156 -12.67 9.83 -12.75
CA TYR A 156 -12.45 10.37 -11.40
C TYR A 156 -13.30 11.61 -11.13
N LEU A 157 -13.35 12.57 -12.05
CA LEU A 157 -14.17 13.77 -11.88
C LEU A 157 -15.67 13.53 -12.06
N ARG A 158 -16.07 12.40 -12.62
CA ARG A 158 -17.48 11.95 -12.56
C ARG A 158 -17.86 11.53 -11.14
N SER A 159 -16.95 10.90 -10.40
CA SER A 159 -17.17 10.49 -9.01
C SER A 159 -17.00 11.66 -8.02
N PHE A 160 -16.09 12.59 -8.31
CA PHE A 160 -15.72 13.70 -7.43
C PHE A 160 -15.63 15.02 -8.21
N PRO A 161 -16.75 15.57 -8.68
CA PRO A 161 -16.78 16.79 -9.50
C PRO A 161 -16.24 18.02 -8.77
N GLU A 162 -16.35 18.07 -7.45
CA GLU A 162 -15.85 19.15 -6.59
C GLU A 162 -14.32 19.24 -6.59
N LEU A 163 -13.61 18.15 -6.89
CA LEU A 163 -12.16 18.14 -6.95
C LEU A 163 -11.57 18.70 -8.25
N LYS A 164 -12.41 19.08 -9.21
CA LYS A 164 -11.98 19.61 -10.51
C LYS A 164 -10.96 20.77 -10.40
N PRO A 165 -11.07 21.72 -9.45
CA PRO A 165 -10.10 22.82 -9.32
C PRO A 165 -8.71 22.38 -8.86
N THR A 166 -8.60 21.28 -8.12
CA THR A 166 -7.36 20.79 -7.51
C THR A 166 -6.80 19.54 -8.16
N PHE A 167 -7.60 18.90 -9.04
CA PHE A 167 -7.19 17.67 -9.72
C PHE A 167 -6.13 17.94 -10.78
N ASN A 168 -5.00 17.26 -10.66
CA ASN A 168 -3.92 17.34 -11.64
C ASN A 168 -3.31 15.96 -11.93
N ILE A 169 -2.80 15.78 -13.15
CA ILE A 169 -2.03 14.61 -13.57
C ILE A 169 -0.69 15.12 -14.10
N ILE A 170 0.39 14.59 -13.54
CA ILE A 170 1.75 14.95 -13.91
C ILE A 170 2.45 13.71 -14.45
N PHE A 171 3.02 13.80 -15.64
CA PHE A 171 3.87 12.75 -16.19
C PHE A 171 5.34 13.11 -15.96
N CYS A 172 6.05 12.24 -15.25
CA CYS A 172 7.47 12.35 -14.98
C CYS A 172 8.24 11.29 -15.75
N LYS A 173 9.50 11.55 -16.02
CA LYS A 173 10.48 10.53 -16.40
C LYS A 173 11.21 10.07 -15.14
N THR A 174 11.64 8.82 -15.15
CA THR A 174 12.57 8.33 -14.12
C THR A 174 13.90 9.07 -14.26
N ALA A 175 14.54 9.31 -13.13
CA ALA A 175 15.86 9.91 -13.05
C ALA A 175 16.74 9.10 -12.08
N ASP A 176 18.04 9.35 -12.12
CA ASP A 176 18.97 8.76 -11.16
C ASP A 176 18.62 9.19 -9.73
N GLY A 177 18.99 8.36 -8.77
CA GLY A 177 18.83 8.70 -7.36
C GLY A 177 19.72 9.87 -6.94
N ILE A 178 19.41 10.43 -5.79
CA ILE A 178 20.27 11.44 -5.16
C ILE A 178 21.51 10.70 -4.61
N ASN A 179 22.69 11.08 -5.11
CA ASN A 179 23.99 10.60 -4.62
C ASN A 179 24.46 11.41 -3.43
#